data_92e1c8721d4e4e34e77a8167824dbf1d
#
_entry.id   92e1c8721d4e4e34e77a8167824dbf1d
#
_cell.length_a   1.000
_cell.length_b   1.000
_cell.length_c   1.000
_cell.angle_alpha   90.00
_cell.angle_beta   90.00
_cell.angle_gamma   90.00
#
_symmetry.space_group_name_H-M   'P 1'
#
loop_
_entity.id
_entity.type
_entity.pdbx_description
1 polymer ?
#
loop_
_entity_poly.entity_id
_entity_poly.type
_entity_poly.pdbx_seq_one_letter_code
_entity_poly.pdbx_strand_id
1 'polypeptide(L)'
;MRYFHSTSQSRSTRAAALCLVGALASTTLLAANQRYEDIALSNRLELRQLLSVESSPISSFQSSAQAVDWLAYQSKNLQQKLPNESIRRNWLRLVHYEATRFNLDPDLVLALIEIESGFNRFALSQVGASGLMQVMPFWKGLIGQDGDSLFDVHTNLRYGCIILKHYLETENYDVARGLARYNGSLGDSTYANLVMNRWQAKYKFTKN
;
A
#
# COMPACT_ATOMS: atom_id res chain seq x y z
N MET A 1 -72.03 -20.39 47.37
CA MET A 1 -72.07 -21.50 46.42
C MET A 1 -71.77 -20.94 45.03
N ARG A 2 -70.80 -21.57 44.34
CA ARG A 2 -70.33 -21.39 42.94
C ARG A 2 -69.30 -20.29 42.70
N TYR A 3 -68.10 -20.78 42.46
CA TYR A 3 -66.94 -20.18 41.86
C TYR A 3 -67.14 -19.84 40.39
N PHE A 4 -66.61 -18.68 39.95
CA PHE A 4 -66.28 -18.49 38.57
C PHE A 4 -64.83 -18.00 38.44
N HIS A 5 -64.02 -18.83 37.87
CA HIS A 5 -62.66 -18.53 37.45
C HIS A 5 -62.72 -17.63 36.21
N SER A 6 -62.02 -16.53 36.24
CA SER A 6 -61.67 -15.77 35.06
C SER A 6 -60.19 -15.87 34.82
N THR A 7 -59.81 -16.58 33.83
CA THR A 7 -58.45 -16.72 33.34
C THR A 7 -58.09 -15.50 32.48
N SER A 8 -57.24 -14.66 33.03
CA SER A 8 -56.59 -13.56 32.28
C SER A 8 -55.48 -14.09 31.44
N GLN A 9 -55.61 -14.12 30.11
CA GLN A 9 -54.53 -14.37 29.19
C GLN A 9 -53.68 -13.13 29.03
N SER A 10 -52.46 -13.16 29.59
CA SER A 10 -51.42 -12.18 29.32
C SER A 10 -50.85 -12.42 27.93
N ARG A 11 -51.08 -11.50 27.00
CA ARG A 11 -50.40 -11.46 25.73
C ARG A 11 -48.95 -11.01 25.93
N SER A 12 -48.03 -11.96 25.90
CA SER A 12 -46.61 -11.73 25.81
C SER A 12 -46.26 -11.15 24.44
N THR A 13 -46.04 -9.83 24.39
CA THR A 13 -45.41 -9.17 23.24
C THR A 13 -43.93 -9.53 23.23
N ARG A 14 -43.55 -10.48 22.39
CA ARG A 14 -42.14 -10.77 22.07
C ARG A 14 -41.63 -9.61 21.24
N ALA A 15 -40.88 -8.72 21.84
CA ALA A 15 -40.02 -7.77 21.16
C ALA A 15 -38.91 -8.58 20.45
N ALA A 16 -38.98 -8.68 19.14
CA ALA A 16 -37.91 -9.19 18.31
C ALA A 16 -36.78 -8.16 18.34
N ALA A 17 -35.76 -8.42 19.14
CA ALA A 17 -34.49 -7.68 19.07
C ALA A 17 -33.81 -8.05 17.74
N LEU A 18 -33.88 -7.16 16.77
CA LEU A 18 -33.14 -7.24 15.51
C LEU A 18 -31.67 -6.98 15.84
N CYS A 19 -30.91 -8.03 16.11
CA CYS A 19 -29.46 -7.94 16.15
C CYS A 19 -28.97 -7.62 14.73
N LEU A 20 -28.72 -6.32 14.46
CA LEU A 20 -27.87 -5.89 13.35
C LEU A 20 -26.46 -6.38 13.64
N VAL A 21 -26.15 -7.59 13.17
CA VAL A 21 -24.76 -8.03 13.02
C VAL A 21 -24.18 -7.19 11.91
N GLY A 22 -23.57 -6.07 12.31
CA GLY A 22 -22.70 -5.31 11.43
C GLY A 22 -21.57 -6.24 10.98
N ALA A 23 -21.65 -6.68 9.74
CA ALA A 23 -20.52 -7.32 9.08
C ALA A 23 -19.38 -6.30 9.02
N LEU A 24 -18.54 -6.32 10.05
CA LEU A 24 -17.18 -5.80 9.96
C LEU A 24 -16.52 -6.64 8.86
N ALA A 25 -16.56 -6.13 7.63
CA ALA A 25 -15.70 -6.61 6.58
C ALA A 25 -14.26 -6.37 7.07
N SER A 26 -13.73 -7.38 7.74
CA SER A 26 -12.29 -7.50 7.98
C SER A 26 -11.67 -7.54 6.60
N THR A 27 -11.25 -6.38 6.10
CA THR A 27 -10.28 -6.32 5.01
C THR A 27 -9.02 -6.96 5.58
N THR A 28 -8.91 -8.28 5.41
CA THR A 28 -7.62 -8.93 5.59
C THR A 28 -6.69 -8.22 4.63
N LEU A 29 -5.83 -7.37 5.21
CA LEU A 29 -4.70 -6.81 4.49
C LEU A 29 -3.98 -8.04 3.91
N LEU A 30 -3.97 -8.16 2.58
CA LEU A 30 -3.19 -9.18 1.89
C LEU A 30 -1.72 -8.82 2.13
N ALA A 31 -1.19 -9.26 3.26
CA ALA A 31 0.17 -8.97 3.67
C ALA A 31 1.12 -9.46 2.59
N ALA A 32 2.02 -8.59 2.18
CA ALA A 32 3.10 -8.93 1.27
C ALA A 32 3.84 -10.16 1.82
N ASN A 33 3.80 -11.24 1.08
CA ASN A 33 4.55 -12.47 1.31
C ASN A 33 5.74 -12.51 0.37
N GLN A 34 6.46 -11.39 0.22
CA GLN A 34 7.68 -11.36 -0.57
C GLN A 34 8.54 -12.56 -0.21
N ARG A 35 8.81 -13.42 -1.18
CA ARG A 35 9.64 -14.61 -0.97
C ARG A 35 11.10 -14.22 -1.12
N TYR A 36 11.93 -14.79 -0.25
CA TYR A 36 13.37 -14.73 -0.48
C TYR A 36 13.69 -15.47 -1.79
N GLU A 37 14.23 -14.74 -2.75
CA GLU A 37 14.76 -15.29 -3.99
C GLU A 37 16.28 -15.08 -3.99
N ASP A 38 17.03 -16.06 -4.48
CA ASP A 38 18.47 -15.90 -4.59
C ASP A 38 18.78 -14.96 -5.76
N ILE A 39 19.12 -13.72 -5.41
CA ILE A 39 19.43 -12.67 -6.37
C ILE A 39 20.93 -12.75 -6.67
N ALA A 40 21.29 -12.79 -7.94
CA ALA A 40 22.68 -12.78 -8.39
C ALA A 40 23.46 -11.61 -7.75
N LEU A 41 24.72 -11.84 -7.42
CA LEU A 41 25.55 -10.84 -6.72
C LEU A 41 25.64 -9.52 -7.51
N SER A 42 25.72 -9.57 -8.84
CA SER A 42 25.70 -8.38 -9.71
C SER A 42 24.45 -7.54 -9.50
N ASN A 43 23.27 -8.16 -9.47
CA ASN A 43 22.01 -7.46 -9.26
C ASN A 43 21.92 -6.88 -7.83
N ARG A 44 22.44 -7.60 -6.82
CA ARG A 44 22.50 -7.05 -5.45
C ARG A 44 23.39 -5.81 -5.38
N LEU A 45 24.54 -5.81 -6.05
CA LEU A 45 25.44 -4.66 -6.08
C LEU A 45 24.81 -3.46 -6.79
N GLU A 46 24.11 -3.69 -7.91
CA GLU A 46 23.38 -2.65 -8.60
C GLU A 46 22.27 -2.05 -7.71
N LEU A 47 21.44 -2.89 -7.08
CA LEU A 47 20.39 -2.43 -6.17
C LEU A 47 20.95 -1.65 -4.97
N ARG A 48 22.09 -2.08 -4.40
CA ARG A 48 22.79 -1.33 -3.34
C ARG A 48 23.28 0.02 -3.82
N GLN A 49 23.84 0.10 -5.01
CA GLN A 49 24.28 1.36 -5.59
C GLN A 49 23.11 2.33 -5.78
N LEU A 50 21.98 1.83 -6.27
CA LEU A 50 20.75 2.62 -6.41
C LEU A 50 20.23 3.15 -5.06
N LEU A 51 20.37 2.36 -3.97
CA LEU A 51 20.02 2.81 -2.63
C LEU A 51 20.92 3.95 -2.12
N SER A 52 22.22 3.91 -2.43
CA SER A 52 23.21 4.84 -1.88
C SER A 52 23.19 6.23 -2.52
N VAL A 53 22.58 6.40 -3.69
CA VAL A 53 22.54 7.71 -4.37
C VAL A 53 21.52 8.62 -3.67
N GLU A 54 22.00 9.67 -3.03
CA GLU A 54 21.17 10.76 -2.51
C GLU A 54 20.91 11.80 -3.61
N SER A 55 19.66 12.20 -3.75
CA SER A 55 19.26 13.29 -4.62
C SER A 55 18.09 14.06 -4.01
N SER A 56 17.85 15.28 -4.48
CA SER A 56 16.83 16.16 -3.87
C SER A 56 15.43 15.88 -4.40
N PRO A 57 14.40 15.71 -3.52
CA PRO A 57 13.02 15.48 -3.93
C PRO A 57 12.36 16.60 -4.71
N ILE A 58 13.02 17.76 -4.85
CA ILE A 58 12.42 18.98 -5.40
C ILE A 58 12.33 18.96 -6.93
N SER A 59 13.13 18.12 -7.62
CA SER A 59 13.27 18.15 -9.08
C SER A 59 12.60 17.00 -9.83
N SER A 60 11.73 16.20 -9.18
CA SER A 60 11.13 15.02 -9.82
C SER A 60 9.99 15.35 -10.80
N PHE A 61 9.45 16.56 -10.77
CA PHE A 61 8.41 17.01 -11.70
C PHE A 61 9.00 17.70 -12.93
N GLN A 62 8.40 17.46 -14.10
CA GLN A 62 8.83 18.10 -15.36
C GLN A 62 8.56 19.62 -15.38
N SER A 63 7.56 20.10 -14.63
CA SER A 63 7.23 21.51 -14.50
C SER A 63 6.50 21.80 -13.19
N SER A 64 6.53 23.06 -12.75
CA SER A 64 5.79 23.51 -11.57
C SER A 64 4.27 23.35 -11.74
N ALA A 65 3.75 23.52 -12.94
CA ALA A 65 2.32 23.33 -13.23
C ALA A 65 1.92 21.86 -13.04
N GLN A 66 2.71 20.92 -13.60
CA GLN A 66 2.47 19.50 -13.40
C GLN A 66 2.52 19.11 -11.91
N ALA A 67 3.48 19.66 -11.16
CA ALA A 67 3.58 19.42 -9.73
C ALA A 67 2.33 19.87 -8.98
N VAL A 68 1.82 21.07 -9.27
CA VAL A 68 0.63 21.62 -8.64
C VAL A 68 -0.59 20.75 -8.94
N ASP A 69 -0.82 20.41 -10.20
CA ASP A 69 -1.99 19.64 -10.64
C ASP A 69 -1.99 18.23 -10.05
N TRP A 70 -0.85 17.53 -10.14
CA TRP A 70 -0.72 16.18 -9.59
C TRP A 70 -0.86 16.16 -8.06
N LEU A 71 -0.15 17.07 -7.36
CA LEU A 71 -0.23 17.16 -5.90
C LEU A 71 -1.65 17.50 -5.42
N ALA A 72 -2.37 18.39 -6.12
CA ALA A 72 -3.74 18.74 -5.78
C ALA A 72 -4.68 17.51 -5.95
N TYR A 73 -4.56 16.81 -7.09
CA TYR A 73 -5.35 15.62 -7.38
C TYR A 73 -5.13 14.52 -6.34
N GLN A 74 -3.88 14.16 -6.10
CA GLN A 74 -3.54 13.08 -5.16
C GLN A 74 -3.79 13.48 -3.69
N SER A 75 -3.63 14.77 -3.36
CA SER A 75 -3.97 15.27 -2.02
C SER A 75 -5.46 15.09 -1.71
N LYS A 76 -6.34 15.32 -2.68
CA LYS A 76 -7.77 15.07 -2.55
C LYS A 76 -8.05 13.57 -2.33
N ASN A 77 -7.41 12.70 -3.10
CA ASN A 77 -7.56 11.24 -3.00
C ASN A 77 -7.12 10.68 -1.64
N LEU A 78 -6.13 11.32 -0.99
CA LEU A 78 -5.55 10.88 0.27
C LEU A 78 -6.07 11.61 1.51
N GLN A 79 -6.94 12.60 1.37
CA GLN A 79 -7.38 13.46 2.47
C GLN A 79 -7.95 12.68 3.67
N GLN A 80 -8.71 11.61 3.41
CA GLN A 80 -9.28 10.78 4.47
C GLN A 80 -8.25 9.87 5.15
N LYS A 81 -7.25 9.39 4.40
CA LYS A 81 -6.19 8.52 4.92
C LYS A 81 -5.11 9.30 5.65
N LEU A 82 -4.77 10.48 5.16
CA LEU A 82 -3.77 11.39 5.69
C LEU A 82 -4.40 12.78 5.91
N PRO A 83 -5.13 13.00 7.01
CA PRO A 83 -5.84 14.27 7.25
C PRO A 83 -4.90 15.48 7.37
N ASN A 84 -3.70 15.29 7.94
CA ASN A 84 -2.71 16.35 8.08
C ASN A 84 -2.15 16.73 6.70
N GLU A 85 -2.43 17.93 6.24
CA GLU A 85 -2.06 18.42 4.90
C GLU A 85 -0.54 18.47 4.69
N SER A 86 0.20 18.92 5.70
CA SER A 86 1.66 19.04 5.59
C SER A 86 2.30 17.66 5.44
N ILE A 87 1.90 16.68 6.26
CA ILE A 87 2.36 15.29 6.17
C ILE A 87 1.98 14.72 4.80
N ARG A 88 0.73 14.90 4.39
CA ARG A 88 0.21 14.38 3.11
C ARG A 88 1.01 14.92 1.91
N ARG A 89 1.25 16.23 1.86
CA ARG A 89 2.04 16.85 0.79
C ARG A 89 3.49 16.36 0.78
N ASN A 90 4.10 16.21 1.94
CA ASN A 90 5.46 15.71 2.04
C ASN A 90 5.55 14.26 1.54
N TRP A 91 4.65 13.39 1.96
CA TRP A 91 4.65 12.01 1.50
C TRP A 91 4.38 11.88 0.00
N LEU A 92 3.45 12.66 -0.55
CA LEU A 92 3.21 12.69 -1.99
C LEU A 92 4.46 13.08 -2.79
N ARG A 93 5.22 14.08 -2.33
CA ARG A 93 6.49 14.45 -2.96
C ARG A 93 7.52 13.34 -2.88
N LEU A 94 7.64 12.67 -1.74
CA LEU A 94 8.56 11.55 -1.56
C LEU A 94 8.17 10.36 -2.46
N VAL A 95 6.88 10.04 -2.55
CA VAL A 95 6.39 8.97 -3.44
C VAL A 95 6.69 9.32 -4.90
N HIS A 96 6.35 10.53 -5.33
CA HIS A 96 6.64 10.97 -6.70
C HIS A 96 8.13 10.89 -7.00
N TYR A 97 8.95 11.38 -6.10
CA TYR A 97 10.39 11.39 -6.23
C TYR A 97 10.98 9.98 -6.33
N GLU A 98 10.70 9.09 -5.38
CA GLU A 98 11.27 7.73 -5.38
C GLU A 98 10.71 6.90 -6.55
N ALA A 99 9.44 7.05 -6.92
CA ALA A 99 8.87 6.36 -8.07
C ALA A 99 9.54 6.79 -9.39
N THR A 100 9.59 8.10 -9.67
CA THR A 100 10.17 8.61 -10.92
C THR A 100 11.67 8.32 -11.04
N ARG A 101 12.39 8.32 -9.92
CA ARG A 101 13.81 7.96 -9.88
C ARG A 101 14.08 6.55 -10.41
N PHE A 102 13.14 5.63 -10.22
CA PHE A 102 13.23 4.24 -10.68
C PHE A 102 12.37 3.93 -11.91
N ASN A 103 11.94 4.95 -12.66
CA ASN A 103 11.06 4.84 -13.83
C ASN A 103 9.72 4.12 -13.53
N LEU A 104 9.22 4.27 -12.31
CA LEU A 104 7.91 3.78 -11.92
C LEU A 104 6.86 4.88 -12.08
N ASP A 105 5.62 4.49 -12.37
CA ASP A 105 4.48 5.40 -12.32
C ASP A 105 4.15 5.72 -10.85
N PRO A 106 4.24 7.01 -10.41
CA PRO A 106 3.91 7.39 -9.03
C PRO A 106 2.49 7.02 -8.61
N ASP A 107 1.55 7.02 -9.55
CA ASP A 107 0.16 6.67 -9.31
C ASP A 107 -0.01 5.17 -9.02
N LEU A 108 0.77 4.33 -9.68
CA LEU A 108 0.86 2.89 -9.38
C LEU A 108 1.45 2.65 -7.98
N VAL A 109 2.50 3.40 -7.62
CA VAL A 109 3.10 3.29 -6.27
C VAL A 109 2.12 3.71 -5.19
N LEU A 110 1.32 4.78 -5.40
CA LEU A 110 0.25 5.17 -4.45
C LEU A 110 -0.80 4.07 -4.28
N ALA A 111 -1.20 3.43 -5.38
CA ALA A 111 -2.15 2.32 -5.34
C ALA A 111 -1.60 1.13 -4.54
N LEU A 112 -0.33 0.79 -4.77
CA LEU A 112 0.36 -0.27 -4.05
C LEU A 112 0.42 0.04 -2.55
N ILE A 113 0.84 1.25 -2.14
CA ILE A 113 0.88 1.66 -0.73
C ILE A 113 -0.49 1.55 -0.08
N GLU A 114 -1.56 1.90 -0.79
CA GLU A 114 -2.92 1.79 -0.23
C GLU A 114 -3.30 0.33 0.04
N ILE A 115 -2.93 -0.59 -0.84
CA ILE A 115 -3.21 -2.03 -0.68
C ILE A 115 -2.31 -2.64 0.41
N GLU A 116 -1.04 -2.25 0.48
CA GLU A 116 -0.07 -2.84 1.42
C GLU A 116 -0.28 -2.39 2.86
N SER A 117 -0.51 -1.12 3.09
CA SER A 117 -0.53 -0.56 4.46
C SER A 117 -1.71 0.37 4.75
N GLY A 118 -2.50 0.73 3.73
CA GLY A 118 -3.49 1.80 3.85
C GLY A 118 -2.87 3.15 4.26
N PHE A 119 -1.62 3.40 3.89
CA PHE A 119 -0.80 4.56 4.31
C PHE A 119 -0.44 4.58 5.80
N ASN A 120 -0.42 3.43 6.48
CA ASN A 120 0.11 3.33 7.84
C ASN A 120 1.62 3.07 7.80
N ARG A 121 2.44 4.09 8.13
CA ARG A 121 3.90 3.96 8.16
C ARG A 121 4.43 2.95 9.19
N PHE A 122 3.62 2.61 10.20
CA PHE A 122 3.96 1.64 11.25
C PHE A 122 3.28 0.29 11.02
N ALA A 123 2.74 0.03 9.83
CA ALA A 123 2.17 -1.28 9.53
C ALA A 123 3.21 -2.37 9.67
N LEU A 124 2.83 -3.44 10.34
CA LEU A 124 3.65 -4.64 10.55
C LEU A 124 2.77 -5.86 10.31
N SER A 125 3.15 -6.69 9.36
CA SER A 125 2.43 -7.93 9.08
C SER A 125 2.87 -9.06 10.02
N GLN A 126 2.09 -10.15 10.06
CA GLN A 126 2.43 -11.34 10.86
C GLN A 126 3.75 -12.00 10.43
N VAL A 127 4.16 -11.81 9.18
CA VAL A 127 5.43 -12.34 8.63
C VAL A 127 6.57 -11.32 8.68
N GLY A 128 6.35 -10.15 9.30
CA GLY A 128 7.38 -9.13 9.52
C GLY A 128 7.50 -8.09 8.41
N ALA A 129 6.66 -8.11 7.39
CA ALA A 129 6.64 -7.03 6.39
C ALA A 129 6.31 -5.69 7.05
N SER A 130 7.06 -4.65 6.73
CA SER A 130 7.08 -3.41 7.51
C SER A 130 6.88 -2.15 6.68
N GLY A 131 6.16 -1.19 7.23
CA GLY A 131 6.01 0.17 6.72
C GLY A 131 5.05 0.32 5.55
N LEU A 132 5.14 1.45 4.86
CA LEU A 132 4.18 1.87 3.82
C LEU A 132 4.04 0.86 2.68
N MET A 133 5.15 0.34 2.18
CA MET A 133 5.20 -0.60 1.06
C MET A 133 5.40 -2.05 1.51
N GLN A 134 5.25 -2.33 2.82
CA GLN A 134 5.35 -3.68 3.41
C GLN A 134 6.61 -4.43 2.96
N VAL A 135 7.76 -3.79 3.15
CA VAL A 135 9.06 -4.36 2.79
C VAL A 135 9.44 -5.45 3.78
N MET A 136 9.85 -6.62 3.26
CA MET A 136 10.33 -7.72 4.09
C MET A 136 11.74 -7.45 4.66
N PRO A 137 12.00 -7.78 5.93
CA PRO A 137 13.27 -7.47 6.61
C PRO A 137 14.51 -8.05 5.93
N PHE A 138 14.40 -9.19 5.23
CA PHE A 138 15.54 -9.81 4.55
C PHE A 138 16.15 -8.89 3.46
N TRP A 139 15.36 -7.98 2.89
CA TRP A 139 15.86 -7.01 1.93
C TRP A 139 16.95 -6.11 2.52
N LYS A 140 16.85 -5.77 3.81
CA LYS A 140 17.92 -5.01 4.49
C LYS A 140 19.27 -5.75 4.42
N GLY A 141 19.26 -7.06 4.65
CA GLY A 141 20.48 -7.87 4.55
C GLY A 141 21.00 -8.01 3.11
N LEU A 142 20.11 -7.96 2.10
CA LEU A 142 20.49 -8.14 0.70
C LEU A 142 21.07 -6.87 0.08
N ILE A 143 20.39 -5.73 0.27
CA ILE A 143 20.69 -4.48 -0.45
C ILE A 143 20.89 -3.27 0.46
N GLY A 144 20.52 -3.35 1.74
CA GLY A 144 20.50 -2.22 2.66
C GLY A 144 21.79 -1.98 3.40
N GLN A 145 21.69 -1.07 4.38
CA GLN A 145 22.76 -0.70 5.29
C GLN A 145 22.35 -0.98 6.73
N ASP A 146 23.36 -1.16 7.59
CA ASP A 146 23.13 -1.24 9.03
C ASP A 146 22.52 0.07 9.53
N GLY A 147 21.46 -0.04 10.35
CA GLY A 147 20.74 1.13 10.86
C GLY A 147 19.54 1.57 10.05
N ASP A 148 19.30 1.06 8.85
CA ASP A 148 18.09 1.36 8.08
C ASP A 148 16.83 0.97 8.84
N SER A 149 15.88 1.91 8.94
CA SER A 149 14.56 1.66 9.53
C SER A 149 13.48 1.57 8.45
N LEU A 150 12.84 0.41 8.34
CA LEU A 150 11.71 0.23 7.42
C LEU A 150 10.43 0.97 7.88
N PHE A 151 10.42 1.57 9.07
CA PHE A 151 9.36 2.48 9.53
C PHE A 151 9.66 3.95 9.23
N ASP A 152 10.87 4.27 8.76
CA ASP A 152 11.14 5.58 8.17
C ASP A 152 10.51 5.65 6.77
N VAL A 153 9.77 6.73 6.53
CA VAL A 153 8.95 6.87 5.29
C VAL A 153 9.83 6.89 4.05
N HIS A 154 10.91 7.67 4.08
CA HIS A 154 11.79 7.82 2.92
C HIS A 154 12.53 6.52 2.61
N THR A 155 13.11 5.92 3.65
CA THR A 155 13.78 4.61 3.57
C THR A 155 12.85 3.54 3.02
N ASN A 156 11.62 3.44 3.55
CA ASN A 156 10.65 2.44 3.11
C ASN A 156 10.23 2.60 1.65
N LEU A 157 9.94 3.84 1.23
CA LEU A 157 9.60 4.15 -0.17
C LEU A 157 10.76 3.80 -1.11
N ARG A 158 11.98 4.14 -0.75
CA ARG A 158 13.19 3.84 -1.53
C ARG A 158 13.36 2.33 -1.72
N TYR A 159 13.30 1.55 -0.64
CA TYR A 159 13.35 0.08 -0.72
C TYR A 159 12.22 -0.48 -1.57
N GLY A 160 10.98 -0.08 -1.28
CA GLY A 160 9.81 -0.60 -1.98
C GLY A 160 9.84 -0.32 -3.49
N CYS A 161 10.26 0.90 -3.89
CA CYS A 161 10.39 1.25 -5.30
C CYS A 161 11.51 0.46 -6.01
N ILE A 162 12.67 0.28 -5.36
CA ILE A 162 13.76 -0.54 -5.91
C ILE A 162 13.32 -1.99 -6.09
N ILE A 163 12.65 -2.56 -5.10
CA ILE A 163 12.16 -3.94 -5.14
C ILE A 163 11.11 -4.11 -6.24
N LEU A 164 10.16 -3.16 -6.35
CA LEU A 164 9.16 -3.17 -7.40
C LEU A 164 9.79 -3.08 -8.79
N LYS A 165 10.75 -2.15 -8.98
CA LYS A 165 11.52 -2.04 -10.22
C LYS A 165 12.18 -3.38 -10.57
N HIS A 166 12.90 -3.99 -9.63
CA HIS A 166 13.57 -5.27 -9.82
C HIS A 166 12.60 -6.36 -10.30
N TYR A 167 11.43 -6.48 -9.68
CA TYR A 167 10.44 -7.48 -10.07
C TYR A 167 9.77 -7.17 -11.41
N LEU A 168 9.54 -5.89 -11.73
CA LEU A 168 9.06 -5.52 -13.05
C LEU A 168 10.08 -5.87 -14.15
N GLU A 169 11.36 -5.63 -13.92
CA GLU A 169 12.43 -6.01 -14.85
C GLU A 169 12.53 -7.53 -15.02
N THR A 170 12.46 -8.27 -13.91
CA THR A 170 12.45 -9.74 -13.92
C THR A 170 11.29 -10.31 -14.73
N GLU A 171 10.14 -9.64 -14.72
CA GLU A 171 8.93 -10.03 -15.47
C GLU A 171 8.78 -9.31 -16.82
N ASN A 172 9.88 -8.78 -17.38
CA ASN A 172 9.87 -8.06 -18.67
C ASN A 172 8.84 -6.92 -18.73
N TYR A 173 8.68 -6.20 -17.61
CA TYR A 173 7.73 -5.10 -17.43
C TYR A 173 6.24 -5.49 -17.53
N ASP A 174 5.92 -6.78 -17.44
CA ASP A 174 4.53 -7.19 -17.17
C ASP A 174 4.13 -6.76 -15.77
N VAL A 175 3.30 -5.71 -15.70
CA VAL A 175 2.90 -5.08 -14.44
C VAL A 175 2.16 -6.06 -13.52
N ALA A 176 1.26 -6.88 -14.09
CA ALA A 176 0.50 -7.84 -13.28
C ALA A 176 1.42 -8.90 -12.67
N ARG A 177 2.36 -9.43 -13.44
CA ARG A 177 3.34 -10.42 -12.96
C ARG A 177 4.32 -9.80 -11.98
N GLY A 178 4.82 -8.58 -12.26
CA GLY A 178 5.72 -7.86 -11.35
C GLY A 178 5.08 -7.60 -9.98
N LEU A 179 3.82 -7.16 -9.97
CA LEU A 179 3.04 -6.99 -8.73
C LEU A 179 2.79 -8.32 -8.01
N ALA A 180 2.45 -9.38 -8.73
CA ALA A 180 2.27 -10.70 -8.13
C ALA A 180 3.57 -11.22 -7.51
N ARG A 181 4.73 -10.99 -8.16
CA ARG A 181 6.04 -11.33 -7.60
C ARG A 181 6.36 -10.47 -6.38
N TYR A 182 6.08 -9.17 -6.44
CA TYR A 182 6.24 -8.26 -5.29
C TYR A 182 5.51 -8.75 -4.05
N ASN A 183 4.28 -9.23 -4.20
CA ASN A 183 3.49 -9.78 -3.11
C ASN A 183 3.87 -11.23 -2.75
N GLY A 184 4.58 -11.96 -3.62
CA GLY A 184 4.88 -13.38 -3.47
C GLY A 184 3.72 -14.31 -3.88
N SER A 185 2.76 -13.79 -4.66
CA SER A 185 1.58 -14.51 -5.16
C SER A 185 1.68 -14.85 -6.65
N LEU A 186 2.89 -15.03 -7.18
CA LEU A 186 3.08 -15.36 -8.59
C LEU A 186 2.28 -16.62 -8.98
N GLY A 187 1.44 -16.48 -10.01
CA GLY A 187 0.45 -17.49 -10.40
C GLY A 187 -0.97 -17.23 -9.91
N ASP A 188 -1.16 -16.30 -8.94
CA ASP A 188 -2.46 -15.79 -8.51
C ASP A 188 -2.58 -14.30 -8.85
N SER A 189 -3.55 -13.95 -9.68
CA SER A 189 -3.77 -12.57 -10.13
C SER A 189 -4.55 -11.69 -9.14
N THR A 190 -5.04 -12.25 -8.04
CA THR A 190 -5.93 -11.55 -7.10
C THR A 190 -5.31 -10.25 -6.57
N TYR A 191 -4.08 -10.33 -6.05
CA TYR A 191 -3.37 -9.16 -5.53
C TYR A 191 -3.06 -8.15 -6.64
N ALA A 192 -2.50 -8.61 -7.76
CA ALA A 192 -2.16 -7.75 -8.88
C ALA A 192 -3.40 -6.98 -9.39
N ASN A 193 -4.53 -7.67 -9.54
CA ASN A 193 -5.79 -7.05 -9.94
C ASN A 193 -6.29 -6.01 -8.93
N LEU A 194 -6.14 -6.25 -7.62
CA LEU A 194 -6.50 -5.26 -6.60
C LEU A 194 -5.69 -3.97 -6.76
N VAL A 195 -4.37 -4.08 -6.91
CA VAL A 195 -3.49 -2.91 -7.09
C VAL A 195 -3.81 -2.19 -8.41
N MET A 196 -3.92 -2.92 -9.52
CA MET A 196 -4.19 -2.35 -10.84
C MET A 196 -5.55 -1.65 -10.90
N ASN A 197 -6.60 -2.25 -10.33
CA ASN A 197 -7.92 -1.63 -10.23
C ASN A 197 -7.86 -0.36 -9.37
N ARG A 198 -7.13 -0.39 -8.26
CA ARG A 198 -6.93 0.80 -7.41
C ARG A 198 -6.18 1.90 -8.14
N TRP A 199 -5.14 1.55 -8.87
CA TRP A 199 -4.38 2.46 -9.71
C TRP A 199 -5.29 3.14 -10.73
N GLN A 200 -6.00 2.37 -11.57
CA GLN A 200 -6.84 2.92 -12.63
C GLN A 200 -8.05 3.71 -12.11
N ALA A 201 -8.74 3.21 -11.09
CA ALA A 201 -9.99 3.79 -10.62
C ALA A 201 -9.81 5.02 -9.72
N LYS A 202 -8.67 5.15 -9.03
CA LYS A 202 -8.49 6.19 -8.01
C LYS A 202 -7.30 7.10 -8.25
N TYR A 203 -6.15 6.52 -8.60
CA TYR A 203 -4.90 7.26 -8.60
C TYR A 203 -4.47 7.74 -9.98
N LYS A 204 -4.92 7.11 -11.05
CA LYS A 204 -4.49 7.46 -12.41
C LYS A 204 -4.79 8.93 -12.71
N PHE A 205 -3.72 9.73 -12.74
CA PHE A 205 -3.80 11.14 -13.07
C PHE A 205 -3.67 11.32 -14.59
N THR A 206 -4.74 11.83 -15.20
CA THR A 206 -4.73 12.25 -16.61
C THR A 206 -4.87 13.75 -16.66
N LYS A 207 -3.87 14.43 -17.24
CA LYS A 207 -3.99 15.86 -17.49
C LYS A 207 -5.01 16.04 -18.62
N ASN A 208 -6.15 16.68 -18.30
CA ASN A 208 -7.10 17.16 -19.31
C ASN A 208 -6.53 18.35 -20.08
#